data_faaaf990f1d8aa8341aebcde6fa1238c
#
_entry.id   faaaf990f1d8aa8341aebcde6fa1238c
#
_cell.length_a   1.000
_cell.length_b   1.000
_cell.length_c   1.000
_cell.angle_alpha   90.00
_cell.angle_beta   90.00
_cell.angle_gamma   90.00
#
_symmetry.space_group_name_H-M   'P 1'
#
loop_
_entity.id
_entity.type
_entity.pdbx_description
1 polymer ?
#
loop_
_entity_poly.entity_id
_entity_poly.type
_entity_poly.pdbx_seq_one_letter_code
_entity_poly.pdbx_strand_id
1 'polypeptide(L)'
;GFKRVILVGKHHDGFCLWPSKVTEHDVESSTDWQASQGGNGDVLAALSESCTKYDMDMGIYLSPWDANAESYGYGTGTDDATDTNGDYNEYYMTQLREILGNPKYGNNGKFVEVWMDGAKGSGAAAQQYKFDDWFNLIEELQPGALVFSPYGTGIRWIGNESGRAGDPAWSKVNL
;
A
#
# COMPACT_ATOMS: atom_id res chain seq x y z
N GLY A 1 19.66 1.50 17.87
CA GLY A 1 18.29 1.04 17.76
C GLY A 1 17.77 1.17 16.33
N PHE A 2 16.59 0.68 16.07
CA PHE A 2 15.91 0.86 14.78
C PHE A 2 15.64 2.35 14.53
N LYS A 3 15.72 2.75 13.25
CA LYS A 3 15.49 4.12 12.82
C LYS A 3 14.22 4.27 12.01
N ARG A 4 13.76 3.17 11.41
CA ARG A 4 12.59 3.13 10.52
C ARG A 4 11.77 1.88 10.77
N VAL A 5 10.46 2.00 10.62
CA VAL A 5 9.52 0.89 10.58
C VAL A 5 8.64 1.02 9.34
N ILE A 6 8.35 -0.10 8.70
CA ILE A 6 7.40 -0.17 7.59
C ILE A 6 6.26 -1.08 8.04
N LEU A 7 5.05 -0.52 8.16
CA LEU A 7 3.87 -1.30 8.48
C LEU A 7 3.34 -1.98 7.23
N VAL A 8 3.05 -3.27 7.31
CA VAL A 8 2.19 -3.94 6.32
C VAL A 8 0.75 -3.52 6.59
N GLY A 9 0.31 -2.44 5.96
CA GLY A 9 -1.03 -1.88 6.17
C GLY A 9 -2.13 -2.68 5.47
N LYS A 10 -1.84 -3.22 4.29
CA LYS A 10 -2.70 -4.16 3.56
C LYS A 10 -1.82 -5.15 2.82
N HIS A 11 -2.00 -6.45 3.04
CA HIS A 11 -1.37 -7.52 2.28
C HIS A 11 -2.28 -7.99 1.12
N HIS A 12 -1.94 -9.07 0.44
CA HIS A 12 -2.67 -9.60 -0.73
C HIS A 12 -4.09 -10.08 -0.43
N ASP A 13 -4.41 -10.35 0.83
CA ASP A 13 -5.75 -10.71 1.30
C ASP A 13 -6.73 -9.53 1.32
N GLY A 14 -6.22 -8.30 1.11
CA GLY A 14 -7.02 -7.08 1.07
C GLY A 14 -7.43 -6.54 2.43
N PHE A 15 -7.02 -7.18 3.56
CA PHE A 15 -7.41 -6.70 4.89
C PHE A 15 -6.66 -5.43 5.27
N CYS A 16 -7.41 -4.36 5.58
CA CYS A 16 -6.86 -3.04 5.89
C CYS A 16 -6.65 -2.86 7.40
N LEU A 17 -5.43 -2.50 7.81
CA LEU A 17 -5.10 -2.21 9.21
C LEU A 17 -5.45 -0.77 9.63
N TRP A 18 -6.29 -0.10 8.86
CA TRP A 18 -6.90 1.22 9.13
C TRP A 18 -8.37 1.18 8.70
N PRO A 19 -9.24 2.06 9.22
CA PRO A 19 -10.61 2.24 8.73
C PRO A 19 -10.59 2.74 7.29
N SER A 20 -10.98 1.89 6.35
CA SER A 20 -11.04 2.23 4.92
C SER A 20 -12.46 2.58 4.51
N LYS A 21 -12.63 3.59 3.64
CA LYS A 21 -13.94 4.00 3.13
C LYS A 21 -14.37 3.22 1.88
N VAL A 22 -13.47 2.40 1.33
CA VAL A 22 -13.73 1.67 0.07
C VAL A 22 -13.93 0.18 0.29
N THR A 23 -13.77 -0.32 1.52
CA THR A 23 -14.01 -1.72 1.88
C THR A 23 -14.40 -1.83 3.34
N GLU A 24 -15.22 -2.83 3.66
CA GLU A 24 -15.48 -3.25 5.04
C GLU A 24 -14.57 -4.40 5.49
N HIS A 25 -13.61 -4.80 4.63
CA HIS A 25 -12.59 -5.78 4.99
C HIS A 25 -11.41 -5.10 5.70
N ASP A 26 -11.70 -4.57 6.87
CA ASP A 26 -10.80 -3.74 7.65
C ASP A 26 -10.93 -3.91 9.17
N VAL A 27 -10.08 -3.22 9.90
CA VAL A 27 -10.08 -3.26 11.38
C VAL A 27 -11.32 -2.62 11.99
N GLU A 28 -11.99 -1.66 11.33
CA GLU A 28 -13.18 -1.00 11.85
C GLU A 28 -14.38 -1.94 11.84
N SER A 29 -14.53 -2.70 10.78
CA SER A 29 -15.61 -3.67 10.59
C SER A 29 -15.42 -4.96 11.39
N SER A 30 -14.23 -5.19 11.94
CA SER A 30 -13.93 -6.34 12.79
C SER A 30 -14.43 -6.12 14.23
N THR A 31 -15.66 -6.54 14.51
CA THR A 31 -16.33 -6.30 15.78
C THR A 31 -15.60 -6.84 17.00
N ASP A 32 -15.03 -8.05 16.91
CA ASP A 32 -14.29 -8.68 18.00
C ASP A 32 -12.97 -7.93 18.27
N TRP A 33 -12.29 -7.50 17.22
CA TRP A 33 -11.11 -6.69 17.34
C TRP A 33 -11.43 -5.34 17.98
N GLN A 34 -12.42 -4.62 17.48
CA GLN A 34 -12.85 -3.34 18.03
C GLN A 34 -13.24 -3.46 19.51
N ALA A 35 -13.98 -4.48 19.88
CA ALA A 35 -14.36 -4.72 21.26
C ALA A 35 -13.13 -4.96 22.16
N SER A 36 -12.14 -5.73 21.67
CA SER A 36 -10.91 -6.00 22.42
C SER A 36 -10.04 -4.76 22.61
N GLN A 37 -10.16 -3.75 21.72
CA GLN A 37 -9.40 -2.50 21.75
C GLN A 37 -10.20 -1.30 22.32
N GLY A 38 -11.37 -1.55 22.89
CA GLY A 38 -12.23 -0.49 23.42
C GLY A 38 -12.71 0.51 22.37
N GLY A 39 -12.88 0.06 21.11
CA GLY A 39 -13.26 0.90 19.98
C GLY A 39 -12.11 1.67 19.31
N ASN A 40 -10.86 1.44 19.71
CA ASN A 40 -9.66 2.13 19.18
C ASN A 40 -8.76 1.18 18.36
N GLY A 41 -9.36 0.35 17.54
CA GLY A 41 -8.67 -0.71 16.82
C GLY A 41 -7.92 -0.27 15.54
N ASP A 42 -7.74 1.01 15.29
CA ASP A 42 -6.93 1.53 14.17
C ASP A 42 -5.43 1.29 14.42
N VAL A 43 -4.91 0.21 13.86
CA VAL A 43 -3.50 -0.21 14.05
C VAL A 43 -2.53 0.78 13.43
N LEU A 44 -2.89 1.33 12.26
CA LEU A 44 -2.05 2.32 11.58
C LEU A 44 -1.91 3.59 12.42
N ALA A 45 -3.00 4.05 13.04
CA ALA A 45 -2.96 5.22 13.94
C ALA A 45 -2.09 4.95 15.18
N ALA A 46 -2.26 3.81 15.82
CA ALA A 46 -1.50 3.46 17.03
C ALA A 46 0.01 3.40 16.76
N LEU A 47 0.42 2.84 15.60
CA LEU A 47 1.83 2.85 15.21
C LEU A 47 2.31 4.25 14.86
N SER A 48 1.49 5.06 14.18
CA SER A 48 1.82 6.44 13.82
C SER A 48 2.07 7.30 15.06
N GLU A 49 1.22 7.20 16.08
CA GLU A 49 1.43 7.85 17.38
C GLU A 49 2.75 7.44 18.02
N SER A 50 3.07 6.14 17.94
CA SER A 50 4.33 5.62 18.48
C SER A 50 5.53 6.13 17.70
N CYS A 51 5.46 6.18 16.36
CA CYS A 51 6.52 6.75 15.53
C CYS A 51 6.76 8.23 15.83
N THR A 52 5.68 8.99 15.99
CA THR A 52 5.76 10.41 16.38
C THR A 52 6.40 10.56 17.77
N LYS A 53 5.96 9.76 18.75
CA LYS A 53 6.47 9.82 20.11
C LYS A 53 7.96 9.52 20.22
N TYR A 54 8.46 8.58 19.42
CA TYR A 54 9.85 8.12 19.48
C TYR A 54 10.73 8.64 18.35
N ASP A 55 10.21 9.56 17.54
CA ASP A 55 10.88 10.16 16.39
C ASP A 55 11.46 9.09 15.44
N MET A 56 10.61 8.15 15.05
CA MET A 56 10.97 7.07 14.14
C MET A 56 10.42 7.34 12.75
N ASP A 57 11.24 7.20 11.73
CA ASP A 57 10.79 7.18 10.35
C ASP A 57 9.73 6.09 10.15
N MET A 58 8.66 6.43 9.43
CA MET A 58 7.59 5.49 9.12
C MET A 58 7.44 5.31 7.61
N GLY A 59 7.32 4.06 7.19
CA GLY A 59 6.88 3.67 5.87
C GLY A 59 5.61 2.85 5.94
N ILE A 60 5.00 2.64 4.78
CA ILE A 60 3.79 1.84 4.61
C ILE A 60 3.95 0.86 3.46
N TYR A 61 3.67 -0.41 3.69
CA TYR A 61 3.47 -1.41 2.65
C TYR A 61 1.98 -1.50 2.34
N LEU A 62 1.64 -1.31 1.09
CA LEU A 62 0.29 -1.44 0.58
C LEU A 62 0.31 -2.29 -0.69
N SER A 63 -0.16 -3.55 -0.59
CA SER A 63 -0.16 -4.45 -1.75
C SER A 63 -1.05 -3.91 -2.87
N PRO A 64 -0.53 -3.82 -4.12
CA PRO A 64 -1.36 -3.59 -5.28
C PRO A 64 -2.31 -4.75 -5.59
N TRP A 65 -1.91 -5.98 -5.28
CA TRP A 65 -2.79 -7.13 -5.40
C TRP A 65 -3.76 -7.18 -4.21
N ASP A 66 -5.04 -7.39 -4.52
CA ASP A 66 -6.11 -7.47 -3.53
C ASP A 66 -7.07 -8.60 -3.93
N ALA A 67 -6.98 -9.71 -3.21
CA ALA A 67 -7.80 -10.89 -3.48
C ALA A 67 -9.24 -10.74 -2.99
N ASN A 68 -9.54 -9.70 -2.20
CA ASN A 68 -10.86 -9.43 -1.66
C ASN A 68 -11.65 -8.40 -2.47
N ALA A 69 -10.96 -7.43 -3.10
CA ALA A 69 -11.63 -6.37 -3.84
C ALA A 69 -12.37 -6.93 -5.07
N GLU A 70 -13.68 -6.72 -5.15
CA GLU A 70 -14.52 -7.19 -6.25
C GLU A 70 -14.11 -6.58 -7.60
N SER A 71 -13.57 -5.36 -7.59
CA SER A 71 -13.07 -4.68 -8.78
C SER A 71 -11.73 -5.23 -9.29
N TYR A 72 -11.00 -6.02 -8.48
CA TYR A 72 -9.69 -6.51 -8.87
C TYR A 72 -9.76 -7.54 -10.00
N GLY A 73 -8.98 -7.33 -11.07
CA GLY A 73 -8.92 -8.24 -12.22
C GLY A 73 -10.04 -8.07 -13.24
N TYR A 74 -11.01 -7.20 -13.00
CA TYR A 74 -12.12 -6.94 -13.94
C TYR A 74 -11.90 -5.69 -14.79
N GLY A 75 -11.03 -4.79 -14.37
CA GLY A 75 -10.71 -3.59 -15.13
C GLY A 75 -9.54 -3.81 -16.08
N THR A 76 -9.70 -3.46 -17.35
CA THR A 76 -8.60 -3.43 -18.33
C THR A 76 -7.68 -2.21 -18.14
N GLY A 77 -7.87 -1.43 -17.06
CA GLY A 77 -7.20 -0.14 -16.86
C GLY A 77 -7.73 0.95 -17.79
N THR A 78 -8.72 0.64 -18.60
CA THR A 78 -9.53 1.62 -19.32
C THR A 78 -10.74 1.93 -18.43
N ASP A 79 -11.18 3.18 -18.40
CA ASP A 79 -12.44 3.59 -17.78
C ASP A 79 -13.61 2.98 -18.58
N ASP A 80 -13.65 1.65 -18.66
CA ASP A 80 -14.70 0.95 -19.37
C ASP A 80 -15.98 1.05 -18.54
N ALA A 81 -16.92 1.85 -19.04
CA ALA A 81 -18.23 2.03 -18.44
C ALA A 81 -19.04 0.72 -18.34
N THR A 82 -18.52 -0.40 -18.83
CA THR A 82 -19.09 -1.73 -18.71
C THR A 82 -18.56 -2.51 -17.52
N ASP A 83 -17.55 -1.98 -16.79
CA ASP A 83 -17.07 -2.58 -15.55
C ASP A 83 -18.09 -2.29 -14.43
N THR A 84 -18.90 -3.30 -14.13
CA THR A 84 -19.93 -3.21 -13.08
C THR A 84 -19.35 -3.27 -11.67
N ASN A 85 -18.07 -3.59 -11.50
CA ASN A 85 -17.40 -3.77 -10.22
C ASN A 85 -16.51 -2.57 -9.84
N GLY A 86 -16.50 -1.51 -10.66
CA GLY A 86 -15.72 -0.30 -10.42
C GLY A 86 -14.27 -0.40 -10.90
N ASP A 87 -13.57 0.74 -10.89
CA ASP A 87 -12.16 0.84 -11.28
C ASP A 87 -11.26 0.51 -10.09
N TYR A 88 -10.54 -0.62 -10.15
CA TYR A 88 -9.59 -1.00 -9.11
C TYR A 88 -8.45 0.02 -8.93
N ASN A 89 -8.02 0.68 -10.00
CA ASN A 89 -7.00 1.71 -9.87
C ASN A 89 -7.48 2.89 -9.02
N GLU A 90 -8.74 3.32 -9.18
CA GLU A 90 -9.32 4.37 -8.35
C GLU A 90 -9.56 3.89 -6.91
N TYR A 91 -9.98 2.63 -6.73
CA TYR A 91 -10.07 1.99 -5.42
C TYR A 91 -8.71 2.07 -4.68
N TYR A 92 -7.62 1.66 -5.34
CA TYR A 92 -6.29 1.69 -4.76
C TYR A 92 -5.79 3.13 -4.52
N MET A 93 -6.03 4.06 -5.45
CA MET A 93 -5.71 5.48 -5.26
C MET A 93 -6.46 6.08 -4.09
N THR A 94 -7.71 5.68 -3.85
CA THR A 94 -8.46 6.12 -2.68
C THR A 94 -7.81 5.63 -1.39
N GLN A 95 -7.37 4.38 -1.33
CA GLN A 95 -6.61 3.87 -0.19
C GLN A 95 -5.29 4.63 0.03
N LEU A 96 -4.57 4.96 -1.04
CA LEU A 96 -3.38 5.83 -0.94
C LEU A 96 -3.72 7.20 -0.35
N ARG A 97 -4.81 7.85 -0.79
CA ARG A 97 -5.28 9.15 -0.25
C ARG A 97 -5.68 9.05 1.22
N GLU A 98 -6.37 7.98 1.61
CA GLU A 98 -6.76 7.73 2.99
C GLU A 98 -5.58 7.67 3.95
N ILE A 99 -4.48 7.09 3.49
CA ILE A 99 -3.26 6.88 4.29
C ILE A 99 -2.34 8.10 4.19
N LEU A 100 -1.91 8.42 2.99
CA LEU A 100 -0.84 9.39 2.75
C LEU A 100 -1.31 10.84 2.87
N GLY A 101 -2.59 11.09 2.61
CA GLY A 101 -3.21 12.41 2.74
C GLY A 101 -3.74 12.74 4.13
N ASN A 102 -3.71 11.80 5.06
CA ASN A 102 -4.28 11.98 6.39
C ASN A 102 -3.18 12.30 7.42
N PRO A 103 -3.20 13.50 8.02
CA PRO A 103 -2.17 13.92 8.98
C PRO A 103 -2.14 13.10 10.28
N LYS A 104 -3.14 12.26 10.53
CA LYS A 104 -3.18 11.31 11.65
C LYS A 104 -2.14 10.21 11.51
N TYR A 105 -1.77 9.84 10.28
CA TYR A 105 -0.91 8.72 9.99
C TYR A 105 0.54 9.14 9.70
N GLY A 106 1.49 8.22 9.89
CA GLY A 106 2.91 8.50 9.71
C GLY A 106 3.56 9.18 10.92
N ASN A 107 4.85 9.49 10.82
CA ASN A 107 5.53 10.30 11.83
C ASN A 107 5.17 11.79 11.58
N ASN A 108 4.33 12.38 12.43
CA ASN A 108 3.80 13.74 12.25
C ASN A 108 3.21 13.97 10.84
N GLY A 109 2.44 13.04 10.32
CA GLY A 109 1.84 13.12 8.98
C GLY A 109 2.77 12.71 7.84
N LYS A 110 3.98 12.24 8.12
CA LYS A 110 5.00 11.93 7.11
C LYS A 110 5.27 10.44 7.00
N PHE A 111 5.30 9.98 5.75
CA PHE A 111 5.84 8.70 5.36
C PHE A 111 7.11 8.91 4.54
N VAL A 112 8.16 8.15 4.85
CA VAL A 112 9.44 8.21 4.13
C VAL A 112 9.56 7.15 3.06
N GLU A 113 8.67 6.17 3.07
CA GLU A 113 8.69 5.06 2.11
C GLU A 113 7.29 4.48 1.91
N VAL A 114 6.92 4.25 0.65
CA VAL A 114 5.73 3.51 0.25
C VAL A 114 6.17 2.23 -0.47
N TRP A 115 5.73 1.09 0.03
CA TRP A 115 6.16 -0.21 -0.44
C TRP A 115 5.05 -0.91 -1.22
N MET A 116 5.27 -1.12 -2.51
CA MET A 116 4.35 -1.82 -3.42
C MET A 116 4.94 -3.17 -3.80
N ASP A 117 4.22 -4.23 -3.45
CA ASP A 117 4.61 -5.59 -3.84
C ASP A 117 4.40 -5.83 -5.34
N GLY A 118 5.22 -6.70 -5.91
CA GLY A 118 5.11 -7.09 -7.32
C GLY A 118 4.16 -8.25 -7.60
N ALA A 119 3.62 -8.88 -6.56
CA ALA A 119 2.72 -10.02 -6.73
C ALA A 119 1.38 -9.60 -7.35
N LYS A 120 0.85 -10.45 -8.20
CA LYS A 120 -0.45 -10.24 -8.89
C LYS A 120 -1.45 -11.37 -8.63
N GLY A 121 -1.05 -12.44 -7.98
CA GLY A 121 -1.86 -13.64 -7.83
C GLY A 121 -2.10 -14.43 -9.13
N SER A 122 -2.76 -15.56 -9.02
CA SER A 122 -3.19 -16.36 -10.17
C SER A 122 -4.56 -15.89 -10.65
N GLY A 123 -4.75 -15.78 -11.96
CA GLY A 123 -6.02 -15.34 -12.56
C GLY A 123 -6.19 -13.83 -12.69
N ALA A 124 -5.33 -13.05 -12.07
CA ALA A 124 -5.35 -11.60 -12.14
C ALA A 124 -4.51 -11.02 -13.30
N ALA A 125 -4.25 -11.81 -14.34
CA ALA A 125 -3.46 -11.36 -15.50
C ALA A 125 -4.10 -10.21 -16.28
N ALA A 126 -5.39 -9.98 -16.08
CA ALA A 126 -6.13 -8.88 -16.74
C ALA A 126 -6.00 -7.55 -15.98
N GLN A 127 -5.63 -7.54 -14.70
CA GLN A 127 -5.50 -6.28 -13.96
C GLN A 127 -4.30 -5.48 -14.48
N GLN A 128 -4.59 -4.31 -15.02
CA GLN A 128 -3.57 -3.35 -15.40
C GLN A 128 -3.44 -2.29 -14.32
N TYR A 129 -2.22 -2.08 -13.85
CA TYR A 129 -1.92 -1.09 -12.84
C TYR A 129 -1.52 0.24 -13.50
N LYS A 130 -2.14 1.32 -13.05
CA LYS A 130 -1.79 2.69 -13.46
C LYS A 130 -0.67 3.23 -12.56
N PHE A 131 0.51 2.60 -12.59
CA PHE A 131 1.64 2.96 -11.72
C PHE A 131 2.04 4.42 -11.80
N ASP A 132 2.00 5.03 -12.99
CA ASP A 132 2.36 6.44 -13.16
C ASP A 132 1.41 7.35 -12.37
N ASP A 133 0.11 7.08 -12.38
CA ASP A 133 -0.88 7.84 -11.61
C ASP A 133 -0.65 7.66 -10.11
N TRP A 134 -0.34 6.43 -9.68
CA TRP A 134 -0.05 6.14 -8.27
C TRP A 134 1.23 6.81 -7.80
N PHE A 135 2.30 6.79 -8.60
CA PHE A 135 3.57 7.46 -8.27
C PHE A 135 3.40 8.98 -8.19
N ASN A 136 2.66 9.57 -9.14
CA ASN A 136 2.35 11.00 -9.11
C ASN A 136 1.56 11.38 -7.85
N LEU A 137 0.56 10.57 -7.47
CA LEU A 137 -0.21 10.80 -6.26
C LEU A 137 0.65 10.68 -5.00
N ILE A 138 1.56 9.71 -4.93
CA ILE A 138 2.47 9.56 -3.80
C ILE A 138 3.39 10.77 -3.68
N GLU A 139 3.98 11.23 -4.79
CA GLU A 139 4.86 12.43 -4.79
C GLU A 139 4.09 13.69 -4.41
N GLU A 140 2.82 13.83 -4.83
CA GLU A 140 1.95 14.94 -4.44
C GLU A 140 1.68 14.95 -2.93
N LEU A 141 1.32 13.79 -2.36
CA LEU A 141 0.89 13.70 -0.96
C LEU A 141 2.06 13.60 0.01
N GLN A 142 3.17 13.00 -0.41
CA GLN A 142 4.37 12.75 0.40
C GLN A 142 5.64 13.06 -0.39
N PRO A 143 5.91 14.36 -0.66
CA PRO A 143 7.06 14.75 -1.46
C PRO A 143 8.39 14.20 -0.93
N GLY A 144 9.12 13.50 -1.80
CA GLY A 144 10.40 12.89 -1.46
C GLY A 144 10.32 11.55 -0.72
N ALA A 145 9.13 10.97 -0.55
CA ALA A 145 9.00 9.60 -0.09
C ALA A 145 9.57 8.63 -1.15
N LEU A 146 10.35 7.66 -0.70
CA LEU A 146 10.87 6.62 -1.58
C LEU A 146 9.76 5.63 -1.92
N VAL A 147 9.67 5.23 -3.18
CA VAL A 147 8.74 4.18 -3.61
C VAL A 147 9.50 2.90 -3.89
N PHE A 148 9.22 1.85 -3.13
CA PHE A 148 9.65 0.50 -3.44
C PHE A 148 8.61 -0.14 -4.37
N SER A 149 9.02 -0.51 -5.56
CA SER A 149 8.13 -1.08 -6.56
C SER A 149 8.92 -1.97 -7.53
N PRO A 150 8.30 -3.00 -8.14
CA PRO A 150 8.90 -3.73 -9.26
C PRO A 150 9.06 -2.85 -10.51
N TYR A 151 8.40 -1.69 -10.55
CA TYR A 151 8.43 -0.73 -11.64
C TYR A 151 8.78 0.67 -11.11
N GLY A 152 9.32 1.52 -11.99
CA GLY A 152 9.61 2.91 -11.65
C GLY A 152 11.03 3.16 -11.15
N THR A 153 11.25 4.38 -10.65
CA THR A 153 12.58 4.96 -10.40
C THR A 153 13.00 4.98 -8.92
N GLY A 154 12.16 4.49 -8.02
CA GLY A 154 12.41 4.52 -6.58
C GLY A 154 13.43 3.47 -6.11
N ILE A 155 13.06 2.68 -5.12
CA ILE A 155 13.85 1.57 -4.63
C ILE A 155 13.44 0.31 -5.38
N ARG A 156 14.40 -0.36 -5.98
CA ARG A 156 14.18 -1.61 -6.70
C ARG A 156 14.41 -2.82 -5.80
N TRP A 157 13.51 -3.79 -5.87
CA TRP A 157 13.76 -5.10 -5.30
C TRP A 157 14.83 -5.86 -6.10
N ILE A 158 15.87 -6.32 -5.40
CA ILE A 158 16.94 -7.15 -5.97
C ILE A 158 16.91 -8.49 -5.23
N GLY A 159 16.47 -9.54 -5.90
CA GLY A 159 16.37 -10.87 -5.29
C GLY A 159 15.20 -11.67 -5.83
N ASN A 160 14.81 -12.65 -5.07
CA ASN A 160 13.65 -13.50 -5.33
C ASN A 160 13.22 -14.22 -4.05
N GLU A 161 12.08 -14.90 -4.09
CA GLU A 161 11.52 -15.63 -2.95
C GLU A 161 12.38 -16.83 -2.48
N SER A 162 13.38 -17.23 -3.27
CA SER A 162 14.34 -18.27 -2.84
C SER A 162 15.48 -17.72 -1.96
N GLY A 163 15.48 -16.43 -1.67
CA GLY A 163 16.46 -15.77 -0.81
C GLY A 163 17.82 -15.56 -1.47
N ARG A 164 17.90 -15.56 -2.80
CA ARG A 164 19.13 -15.35 -3.56
C ARG A 164 18.98 -14.20 -4.53
N ALA A 165 19.97 -13.32 -4.58
CA ALA A 165 20.08 -12.35 -5.66
C ALA A 165 20.44 -13.07 -6.97
N GLY A 166 20.02 -12.49 -8.10
CA GLY A 166 20.49 -12.97 -9.41
C GLY A 166 21.99 -12.71 -9.59
N ASP A 167 22.66 -13.50 -10.42
CA ASP A 167 24.05 -13.30 -10.79
C ASP A 167 24.12 -13.12 -12.31
N PRO A 168 24.55 -11.95 -12.81
CA PRO A 168 24.95 -10.75 -12.06
C PRO A 168 23.76 -9.96 -11.47
N ALA A 169 23.98 -9.39 -10.29
CA ALA A 169 23.03 -8.47 -9.66
C ALA A 169 23.44 -7.01 -9.94
N TRP A 170 22.69 -6.33 -10.78
CA TRP A 170 22.97 -4.93 -11.14
C TRP A 170 22.24 -3.96 -10.22
N SER A 171 22.97 -2.97 -9.69
CA SER A 171 22.36 -1.89 -8.91
C SER A 171 21.64 -0.85 -9.77
N LYS A 172 21.86 -0.87 -11.08
CA LYS A 172 21.22 0.02 -12.05
C LYS A 172 20.55 -0.79 -13.14
N VAL A 173 19.40 -0.34 -13.60
CA VAL A 173 18.72 -0.82 -14.80
C VAL A 173 18.47 0.37 -15.72
N ASN A 174 18.53 0.14 -17.03
CA ASN A 174 18.00 1.10 -17.98
C ASN A 174 16.48 0.97 -17.98
N LEU A 175 15.80 2.06 -17.76
CA LEU A 175 14.33 2.16 -17.85
C LEU A 175 13.90 2.26 -19.30
#